data_d6014bc9ab5f7ed085171aac9cf8c5c9
#
_entry.id   d6014bc9ab5f7ed085171aac9cf8c5c9
#
_cell.length_a   1.000
_cell.length_b   1.000
_cell.length_c   1.000
_cell.angle_alpha   90.00
_cell.angle_beta   90.00
_cell.angle_gamma   90.00
#
_symmetry.space_group_name_H-M   'P 1'
#
loop_
_entity.id
_entity.type
_entity.pdbx_description
1 polymer ?
#
loop_
_entity_poly.entity_id
_entity_poly.type
_entity_poly.pdbx_seq_one_letter_code
_entity_poly.pdbx_strand_id
1 'polypeptide(L)'
;STGPMGEMPNRFETIDESRSNLKKIGLEATARNIAKTWFILGDKAKYFDICIQAGKETSIEAADNALIAIKKWNGIDNLELIKNKTLIIWGDKDKSYNFEQVQTLKKNIPNSSLVIFKGCAHNVHLEKNEEFNKTVLNFLRNGTK
;
A
#
# COMPACT_ATOMS: atom_id res chain seq x y z
N SER A 1 1.28 2.34 2.37
CA SER A 1 1.46 3.08 1.09
C SER A 1 0.24 2.95 0.20
N THR A 2 0.08 3.87 -0.71
CA THR A 2 -0.95 3.89 -1.75
C THR A 2 -0.43 4.61 -2.99
N GLY A 3 -1.14 4.50 -4.10
CA GLY A 3 -0.83 5.19 -5.34
C GLY A 3 -2.05 5.82 -5.99
N PRO A 4 -1.85 6.73 -6.94
CA PRO A 4 -2.94 7.40 -7.65
C PRO A 4 -3.64 6.50 -8.68
N MET A 5 -3.04 5.35 -9.00
CA MET A 5 -3.60 4.37 -9.94
C MET A 5 -3.26 2.95 -9.50
N GLY A 6 -4.08 1.98 -9.91
CA GLY A 6 -3.93 0.59 -9.51
C GLY A 6 -3.03 -0.23 -10.42
N GLU A 7 -3.00 0.04 -11.72
CA GLU A 7 -2.05 -0.60 -12.64
C GLU A 7 -0.69 0.08 -12.60
N MET A 8 0.35 -0.72 -12.40
CA MET A 8 1.73 -0.25 -12.23
C MET A 8 2.69 -1.12 -13.03
N PRO A 9 3.52 -0.52 -13.90
CA PRO A 9 4.41 -1.27 -14.78
C PRO A 9 5.39 -2.20 -14.05
N ASN A 10 5.78 -1.86 -12.84
CA ASN A 10 6.82 -2.56 -12.08
C ASN A 10 6.30 -3.19 -10.77
N ARG A 11 5.01 -3.54 -10.71
CA ARG A 11 4.45 -4.29 -9.59
C ARG A 11 5.07 -5.70 -9.58
N PHE A 12 5.23 -6.31 -8.39
CA PHE A 12 5.82 -7.65 -8.22
C PHE A 12 5.10 -8.76 -9.02
N GLU A 13 3.80 -8.59 -9.31
CA GLU A 13 2.98 -9.37 -10.24
C GLU A 13 1.84 -8.47 -10.76
N THR A 14 1.31 -8.75 -11.93
CA THR A 14 0.15 -8.02 -12.47
C THR A 14 -1.13 -8.35 -11.69
N ILE A 15 -2.13 -7.47 -11.77
CA ILE A 15 -3.44 -7.75 -11.16
C ILE A 15 -4.09 -9.00 -11.76
N ASP A 16 -3.93 -9.23 -13.06
CA ASP A 16 -4.48 -10.43 -13.71
C ASP A 16 -3.78 -11.72 -13.27
N GLU A 17 -2.47 -11.67 -13.00
CA GLU A 17 -1.74 -12.78 -12.39
C GLU A 17 -2.23 -13.04 -10.97
N SER A 18 -2.42 -12.01 -10.13
CA SER A 18 -3.00 -12.15 -8.78
C SER A 18 -4.39 -12.79 -8.85
N ARG A 19 -5.25 -12.39 -9.79
CA ARG A 19 -6.57 -12.97 -10.01
C ARG A 19 -6.50 -14.42 -10.50
N SER A 20 -5.57 -14.74 -11.40
CA SER A 20 -5.33 -16.11 -11.85
C SER A 20 -4.87 -17.01 -10.70
N ASN A 21 -3.95 -16.51 -9.88
CA ASN A 21 -3.46 -17.21 -8.70
C ASN A 21 -4.58 -17.46 -7.69
N LEU A 22 -5.46 -16.46 -7.45
CA LEU A 22 -6.62 -16.61 -6.56
C LEU A 22 -7.51 -17.80 -6.97
N LYS A 23 -7.70 -18.02 -8.28
CA LYS A 23 -8.48 -19.15 -8.81
C LYS A 23 -7.73 -20.48 -8.80
N LYS A 24 -6.41 -20.46 -9.02
CA LYS A 24 -5.58 -21.67 -9.16
C LYS A 24 -5.13 -22.26 -7.83
N ILE A 25 -4.67 -21.42 -6.91
CA ILE A 25 -4.06 -21.85 -5.66
C ILE A 25 -4.88 -21.44 -4.43
N GLY A 26 -6.00 -20.75 -4.64
CA GLY A 26 -6.93 -20.36 -3.59
C GLY A 26 -6.54 -19.10 -2.83
N LEU A 27 -7.45 -18.68 -1.95
CA LEU A 27 -7.37 -17.41 -1.23
C LEU A 27 -6.16 -17.32 -0.31
N GLU A 28 -5.96 -18.32 0.57
CA GLU A 28 -4.88 -18.27 1.57
C GLU A 28 -3.50 -18.22 0.94
N ALA A 29 -3.24 -19.09 -0.06
CA ALA A 29 -1.95 -19.12 -0.73
C ALA A 29 -1.67 -17.82 -1.50
N THR A 30 -2.68 -17.25 -2.16
CA THR A 30 -2.57 -15.96 -2.85
C THR A 30 -2.32 -14.84 -1.85
N ALA A 31 -3.07 -14.78 -0.74
CA ALA A 31 -2.88 -13.80 0.32
C ALA A 31 -1.46 -13.87 0.91
N ARG A 32 -0.92 -15.08 1.14
CA ARG A 32 0.46 -15.29 1.61
C ARG A 32 1.49 -14.74 0.62
N ASN A 33 1.34 -15.03 -0.67
CA ASN A 33 2.25 -14.56 -1.70
C ASN A 33 2.28 -13.02 -1.78
N ILE A 34 1.10 -12.38 -1.71
CA ILE A 34 0.98 -10.92 -1.73
C ILE A 34 1.55 -10.33 -0.43
N ALA A 35 1.09 -10.80 0.74
CA ALA A 35 1.51 -10.25 2.04
C ALA A 35 3.00 -10.41 2.31
N LYS A 36 3.65 -11.45 1.76
CA LYS A 36 5.11 -11.65 1.85
C LYS A 36 5.88 -10.47 1.25
N THR A 37 5.33 -9.80 0.25
CA THR A 37 5.95 -8.62 -0.37
C THR A 37 5.79 -7.33 0.44
N TRP A 38 4.92 -7.33 1.46
CA TRP A 38 4.61 -6.16 2.29
C TRP A 38 5.60 -5.91 3.42
N PHE A 39 6.53 -6.84 3.64
CA PHE A 39 7.52 -6.79 4.72
C PHE A 39 8.92 -7.07 4.19
N ILE A 40 9.92 -6.43 4.78
CA ILE A 40 11.34 -6.68 4.48
C ILE A 40 11.71 -8.15 4.76
N LEU A 41 11.26 -8.67 5.91
CA LEU A 41 11.53 -10.05 6.31
C LEU A 41 10.54 -11.07 5.71
N GLY A 42 9.64 -10.62 4.83
CA GLY A 42 8.65 -11.48 4.21
C GLY A 42 7.76 -12.19 5.23
N ASP A 43 7.65 -13.51 5.10
CA ASP A 43 6.85 -14.36 6.00
C ASP A 43 7.44 -14.56 7.41
N LYS A 44 8.67 -14.10 7.64
CA LYS A 44 9.30 -14.07 8.96
C LYS A 44 9.04 -12.78 9.74
N ALA A 45 8.29 -11.84 9.17
CA ALA A 45 7.97 -10.59 9.85
C ALA A 45 7.02 -10.83 11.02
N LYS A 46 7.26 -10.13 12.14
CA LYS A 46 6.48 -10.25 13.39
C LYS A 46 4.96 -10.18 13.20
N TYR A 47 4.50 -9.36 12.26
CA TYR A 47 3.07 -9.11 12.04
C TYR A 47 2.53 -9.75 10.76
N PHE A 48 3.29 -10.69 10.16
CA PHE A 48 2.87 -11.36 8.92
C PHE A 48 1.56 -12.13 9.10
N ASP A 49 1.43 -12.90 10.19
CA ASP A 49 0.26 -13.76 10.42
C ASP A 49 -1.04 -12.95 10.65
N ILE A 50 -0.97 -11.72 11.15
CA ILE A 50 -2.14 -10.83 11.25
C ILE A 50 -2.69 -10.51 9.86
N CYS A 51 -1.83 -10.25 8.88
CA CYS A 51 -2.23 -9.99 7.50
C CYS A 51 -2.87 -11.23 6.87
N ILE A 52 -2.36 -12.42 7.17
CA ILE A 52 -2.92 -13.68 6.67
C ILE A 52 -4.28 -13.97 7.29
N GLN A 53 -4.42 -13.76 8.61
CA GLN A 53 -5.69 -13.95 9.28
C GLN A 53 -6.78 -13.04 8.70
N ALA A 54 -6.48 -11.76 8.51
CA ALA A 54 -7.41 -10.83 7.85
C ALA A 54 -7.76 -11.26 6.41
N GLY A 55 -6.79 -11.81 5.67
CA GLY A 55 -7.04 -12.36 4.32
C GLY A 55 -7.98 -13.57 4.33
N LYS A 56 -7.91 -14.43 5.37
CA LYS A 56 -8.78 -15.62 5.48
C LYS A 56 -10.24 -15.29 5.78
N GLU A 57 -10.51 -14.14 6.37
CA GLU A 57 -11.87 -13.69 6.73
C GLU A 57 -12.66 -13.15 5.52
N THR A 58 -12.01 -13.00 4.36
CA THR A 58 -12.71 -12.57 3.14
C THR A 58 -13.16 -13.77 2.28
N SER A 59 -14.03 -13.53 1.31
CA SER A 59 -14.39 -14.53 0.29
C SER A 59 -13.52 -14.39 -0.97
N ILE A 60 -13.42 -15.49 -1.75
CA ILE A 60 -12.73 -15.46 -3.06
C ILE A 60 -13.38 -14.41 -3.98
N GLU A 61 -14.71 -14.32 -3.97
CA GLU A 61 -15.46 -13.36 -4.77
C GLU A 61 -15.12 -11.91 -4.35
N ALA A 62 -15.11 -11.60 -3.05
CA ALA A 62 -14.74 -10.28 -2.55
C ALA A 62 -13.29 -9.93 -2.90
N ALA A 63 -12.37 -10.88 -2.81
CA ALA A 63 -10.97 -10.69 -3.17
C ALA A 63 -10.81 -10.43 -4.68
N ASP A 64 -11.50 -11.19 -5.55
CA ASP A 64 -11.45 -10.98 -7.01
C ASP A 64 -12.06 -9.62 -7.40
N ASN A 65 -13.19 -9.25 -6.81
CA ASN A 65 -13.83 -7.96 -7.03
C ASN A 65 -12.94 -6.79 -6.57
N ALA A 66 -12.24 -6.93 -5.44
CA ALA A 66 -11.27 -5.94 -4.98
C ALA A 66 -10.10 -5.78 -5.97
N LEU A 67 -9.56 -6.88 -6.51
CA LEU A 67 -8.52 -6.84 -7.52
C LEU A 67 -9.00 -6.17 -8.82
N ILE A 68 -10.25 -6.44 -9.26
CA ILE A 68 -10.86 -5.76 -10.41
C ILE A 68 -11.00 -4.25 -10.15
N ALA A 69 -11.43 -3.86 -8.96
CA ALA A 69 -11.56 -2.46 -8.57
C ALA A 69 -10.19 -1.76 -8.56
N ILE A 70 -9.15 -2.40 -8.01
CA ILE A 70 -7.77 -1.90 -8.05
C ILE A 70 -7.32 -1.73 -9.50
N LYS A 71 -7.54 -2.72 -10.38
CA LYS A 71 -7.14 -2.65 -11.78
C LYS A 71 -7.75 -1.44 -12.51
N LYS A 72 -9.00 -1.11 -12.19
CA LYS A 72 -9.74 0.01 -12.80
C LYS A 72 -9.45 1.36 -12.13
N TRP A 73 -8.79 1.36 -10.97
CA TRP A 73 -8.57 2.58 -10.22
C TRP A 73 -7.59 3.52 -10.93
N ASN A 74 -8.06 4.74 -11.21
CA ASN A 74 -7.23 5.86 -11.65
C ASN A 74 -7.80 7.15 -11.04
N GLY A 75 -7.06 7.76 -10.14
CA GLY A 75 -7.42 9.00 -9.47
C GLY A 75 -6.50 10.18 -9.82
N ILE A 76 -5.63 10.05 -10.84
CA ILE A 76 -4.61 11.05 -11.17
C ILE A 76 -5.25 12.43 -11.38
N ASP A 77 -6.30 12.50 -12.20
CA ASP A 77 -6.95 13.76 -12.58
C ASP A 77 -7.68 14.45 -11.42
N ASN A 78 -7.87 13.75 -10.30
CA ASN A 78 -8.55 14.27 -9.11
C ASN A 78 -7.59 14.69 -7.98
N LEU A 79 -6.29 14.47 -8.13
CA LEU A 79 -5.32 14.75 -7.06
C LEU A 79 -5.24 16.23 -6.71
N GLU A 80 -5.34 17.12 -7.68
CA GLU A 80 -5.33 18.57 -7.48
C GLU A 80 -6.56 19.08 -6.72
N LEU A 81 -7.65 18.31 -6.68
CA LEU A 81 -8.87 18.63 -5.93
C LEU A 81 -8.70 18.40 -4.42
N ILE A 82 -7.66 17.68 -4.00
CA ILE A 82 -7.36 17.42 -2.59
C ILE A 82 -6.73 18.69 -1.99
N LYS A 83 -7.54 19.52 -1.34
CA LYS A 83 -7.08 20.79 -0.72
C LYS A 83 -6.61 20.60 0.73
N ASN A 84 -6.91 19.48 1.33
CA ASN A 84 -6.53 19.16 2.69
C ASN A 84 -5.01 19.03 2.83
N LYS A 85 -4.49 19.41 4.00
CA LYS A 85 -3.10 19.10 4.37
C LYS A 85 -2.93 17.58 4.35
N THR A 86 -1.99 17.08 3.58
CA THR A 86 -1.83 15.65 3.29
C THR A 86 -0.43 15.16 3.66
N LEU A 87 -0.35 14.09 4.42
CA LEU A 87 0.90 13.37 4.70
C LEU A 87 0.96 12.10 3.87
N ILE A 88 1.96 12.02 3.02
CA ILE A 88 2.28 10.83 2.23
C ILE A 88 3.41 10.10 2.94
N ILE A 89 3.18 8.82 3.29
CA ILE A 89 4.19 7.96 3.93
C ILE A 89 4.50 6.80 2.98
N TRP A 90 5.80 6.55 2.77
CA TRP A 90 6.26 5.49 1.89
C TRP A 90 7.52 4.80 2.41
N GLY A 91 7.55 3.46 2.28
CA GLY A 91 8.74 2.65 2.55
C GLY A 91 9.59 2.50 1.29
N ASP A 92 10.89 2.75 1.38
CA ASP A 92 11.79 2.75 0.21
C ASP A 92 12.02 1.37 -0.42
N LYS A 93 11.48 0.33 0.19
CA LYS A 93 11.50 -1.07 -0.30
C LYS A 93 10.10 -1.60 -0.63
N ASP A 94 9.11 -0.72 -0.75
CA ASP A 94 7.75 -1.10 -1.15
C ASP A 94 7.74 -1.68 -2.57
N LYS A 95 7.23 -2.92 -2.70
CA LYS A 95 7.10 -3.63 -3.98
C LYS A 95 5.69 -3.51 -4.57
N SER A 96 4.75 -2.93 -3.81
CA SER A 96 3.37 -2.72 -4.25
C SER A 96 3.19 -1.37 -4.94
N TYR A 97 3.83 -0.31 -4.42
CA TYR A 97 3.81 1.03 -4.98
C TYR A 97 5.22 1.57 -5.10
N ASN A 98 5.65 1.90 -6.31
CA ASN A 98 6.98 2.42 -6.59
C ASN A 98 7.10 3.92 -6.27
N PHE A 99 8.33 4.43 -6.30
CA PHE A 99 8.61 5.83 -5.98
C PHE A 99 7.96 6.81 -6.96
N GLU A 100 7.82 6.46 -8.23
CA GLU A 100 7.21 7.31 -9.25
C GLU A 100 5.74 7.61 -8.93
N GLN A 101 4.97 6.62 -8.47
CA GLN A 101 3.60 6.82 -8.02
C GLN A 101 3.50 7.74 -6.81
N VAL A 102 4.41 7.57 -5.86
CA VAL A 102 4.48 8.41 -4.65
C VAL A 102 4.88 9.85 -5.01
N GLN A 103 5.80 10.03 -5.95
CA GLN A 103 6.14 11.35 -6.49
C GLN A 103 4.94 11.99 -7.21
N THR A 104 4.16 11.21 -7.94
CA THR A 104 2.93 11.70 -8.59
C THR A 104 1.94 12.25 -7.56
N LEU A 105 1.71 11.53 -6.45
CA LEU A 105 0.91 12.04 -5.33
C LEU A 105 1.49 13.35 -4.78
N LYS A 106 2.80 13.38 -4.48
CA LYS A 106 3.46 14.55 -3.92
C LYS A 106 3.41 15.77 -4.83
N LYS A 107 3.54 15.56 -6.14
CA LYS A 107 3.55 16.63 -7.14
C LYS A 107 2.15 17.22 -7.36
N ASN A 108 1.11 16.38 -7.37
CA ASN A 108 -0.23 16.80 -7.80
C ASN A 108 -1.18 17.09 -6.63
N ILE A 109 -0.87 16.74 -5.38
CA ILE A 109 -1.62 17.17 -4.21
C ILE A 109 -0.99 18.44 -3.65
N PRO A 110 -1.64 19.63 -3.76
CA PRO A 110 -1.01 20.94 -3.47
C PRO A 110 -0.42 21.05 -2.07
N ASN A 111 -1.16 20.62 -1.04
CA ASN A 111 -0.77 20.72 0.37
C ASN A 111 -0.21 19.40 0.92
N SER A 112 0.66 18.73 0.16
CA SER A 112 1.21 17.44 0.59
C SER A 112 2.64 17.55 1.13
N SER A 113 2.97 16.64 2.05
CA SER A 113 4.34 16.35 2.52
C SER A 113 4.63 14.88 2.29
N LEU A 114 5.87 14.54 1.95
CA LEU A 114 6.31 13.15 1.78
C LEU A 114 7.34 12.81 2.83
N VAL A 115 7.12 11.70 3.54
CA VAL A 115 8.10 11.09 4.45
C VAL A 115 8.46 9.70 3.95
N ILE A 116 9.76 9.47 3.74
CA ILE A 116 10.31 8.21 3.25
C ILE A 116 10.93 7.45 4.42
N PHE A 117 10.42 6.25 4.67
CA PHE A 117 10.94 5.34 5.68
C PHE A 117 11.98 4.40 5.06
N LYS A 118 13.25 4.62 5.40
CA LYS A 118 14.37 3.83 4.89
C LYS A 118 14.36 2.41 5.44
N GLY A 119 14.66 1.41 4.59
CA GLY A 119 14.68 0.00 4.97
C GLY A 119 13.31 -0.53 5.40
N CYS A 120 12.24 -0.04 4.80
CA CYS A 120 10.87 -0.38 5.12
C CYS A 120 10.10 -0.74 3.85
N ALA A 121 9.27 -1.77 3.92
CA ALA A 121 8.43 -2.18 2.80
C ALA A 121 7.04 -1.50 2.84
N HIS A 122 6.00 -2.20 2.39
CA HIS A 122 4.64 -1.64 2.26
C HIS A 122 3.99 -1.31 3.61
N ASN A 123 4.17 -2.18 4.62
CA ASN A 123 3.53 -2.03 5.93
C ASN A 123 4.38 -1.22 6.91
N VAL A 124 4.72 0.01 6.55
CA VAL A 124 5.54 0.94 7.35
C VAL A 124 5.08 1.02 8.81
N HIS A 125 3.77 1.10 9.05
CA HIS A 125 3.16 1.20 10.38
C HIS A 125 3.37 -0.04 11.25
N LEU A 126 3.62 -1.20 10.65
CA LEU A 126 3.95 -2.44 11.36
C LEU A 126 5.45 -2.64 11.51
N GLU A 127 6.23 -2.27 10.49
CA GLU A 127 7.69 -2.47 10.50
C GLU A 127 8.43 -1.44 11.35
N LYS A 128 7.94 -0.19 11.37
CA LYS A 128 8.53 0.94 12.12
C LYS A 128 7.48 1.69 12.93
N ASN A 129 6.76 0.96 13.76
CA ASN A 129 5.60 1.43 14.51
C ASN A 129 5.83 2.73 15.28
N GLU A 130 6.91 2.80 16.08
CA GLU A 130 7.19 3.98 16.90
C GLU A 130 7.49 5.22 16.06
N GLU A 131 8.34 5.07 15.04
CA GLU A 131 8.70 6.15 14.12
C GLU A 131 7.48 6.61 13.30
N PHE A 132 6.65 5.65 12.86
CA PHE A 132 5.40 5.94 12.16
C PHE A 132 4.44 6.75 13.04
N ASN A 133 4.18 6.28 14.26
CA ASN A 133 3.28 6.96 15.20
C ASN A 133 3.77 8.37 15.53
N LYS A 134 5.08 8.55 15.80
CA LYS A 134 5.67 9.86 16.04
C LYS A 134 5.48 10.79 14.84
N THR A 135 5.71 10.29 13.63
CA THR A 135 5.55 11.06 12.39
C THR A 135 4.11 11.52 12.20
N VAL A 136 3.15 10.62 12.36
CA VAL A 136 1.71 10.93 12.22
C VAL A 136 1.25 11.92 13.30
N LEU A 137 1.62 11.69 14.56
CA LEU A 137 1.26 12.59 15.66
C LEU A 137 1.83 13.99 15.48
N ASN A 138 3.08 14.10 15.03
CA ASN A 138 3.68 15.40 14.72
C ASN A 138 2.96 16.12 13.59
N PHE A 139 2.57 15.40 12.54
CA PHE A 139 1.80 15.96 11.44
C PHE A 139 0.44 16.48 11.90
N LEU A 140 -0.29 15.70 12.70
CA LEU A 140 -1.61 16.08 13.21
C LEU A 140 -1.53 17.29 14.14
N ARG A 141 -0.56 17.33 15.04
CA ARG A 141 -0.35 18.47 15.99
C ARG A 141 0.02 19.77 15.28
N ASN A 142 0.83 19.70 14.23
CA ASN A 142 1.29 20.87 13.47
C ASN A 142 0.31 21.29 12.36
N GLY A 143 -0.77 20.56 12.16
CA GLY A 143 -1.83 20.86 11.20
C GLY A 143 -3.01 21.63 11.77
N THR A 144 -3.05 21.84 13.08
CA THR A 144 -4.14 22.52 13.80
C THR A 144 -3.86 24.00 14.09
N LYS A 145 -2.88 24.61 13.38
CA LYS A 145 -2.63 26.07 13.44
C LYS A 145 -3.10 26.74 12.18
#